data_ea5a8f02723123edb2052b94965e36b0
#
_entry.id   ea5a8f02723123edb2052b94965e36b0
#
_cell.length_a   1.000
_cell.length_b   1.000
_cell.length_c   1.000
_cell.angle_alpha   90.00
_cell.angle_beta   90.00
_cell.angle_gamma   90.00
#
_symmetry.space_group_name_H-M   'P 1'
#
loop_
_entity.id
_entity.type
_entity.pdbx_description
1 polymer ?
#
loop_
_entity_poly.entity_id
_entity_poly.type
_entity_poly.pdbx_seq_one_letter_code
_entity_poly.pdbx_strand_id
1 'polypeptide(L)'
;ILDQNNVKVFRGQKFLCDKRFVEDLLYFKDPAGNQIELIFNPFKTDEEFKPGRAISGFKTGICGLGHAVLHTDNIEPLVKFYRDLLGFKVSDFSFEPIRLHFFHVNERHHSFALVETGKVGFHHFMVEYNNLDDVGQGYDLLQFEDNKIAYTLGRHTNDYMTSFYSY
;
A
#
# COMPACT_ATOMS: atom_id res chain seq x y z
N ILE A 1 -3.53 -23.54 3.15
CA ILE A 1 -2.91 -23.11 1.87
C ILE A 1 -1.47 -22.64 2.12
N LEU A 2 -1.22 -21.67 3.02
CA LEU A 2 0.13 -21.15 3.28
C LEU A 2 1.09 -22.25 3.75
N ASP A 3 0.72 -23.06 4.75
CA ASP A 3 1.54 -24.17 5.26
C ASP A 3 1.83 -25.24 4.19
N GLN A 4 0.83 -25.50 3.31
CA GLN A 4 1.00 -26.43 2.18
C GLN A 4 2.01 -25.94 1.12
N ASN A 5 2.30 -24.65 1.12
CA ASN A 5 3.28 -24.01 0.27
C ASN A 5 4.56 -23.61 1.02
N ASN A 6 4.82 -24.25 2.16
CA ASN A 6 6.00 -24.05 3.00
C ASN A 6 6.17 -22.62 3.53
N VAL A 7 5.08 -21.86 3.64
CA VAL A 7 5.08 -20.54 4.29
C VAL A 7 4.82 -20.73 5.77
N LYS A 8 5.81 -20.43 6.59
CA LYS A 8 5.68 -20.51 8.05
C LYS A 8 4.79 -19.39 8.57
N VAL A 9 3.63 -19.78 9.13
CA VAL A 9 2.61 -18.85 9.65
C VAL A 9 2.68 -18.82 11.17
N PHE A 10 2.55 -17.63 11.74
CA PHE A 10 2.47 -17.41 13.18
C PHE A 10 1.16 -16.72 13.52
N ARG A 11 0.58 -17.08 14.67
CA ARG A 11 -0.57 -16.33 15.22
C ARG A 11 -0.06 -15.21 16.11
N GLY A 12 -0.64 -14.03 15.95
CA GLY A 12 -0.35 -12.89 16.79
C GLY A 12 -0.73 -13.13 18.25
N GLN A 13 0.14 -12.75 19.16
CA GLN A 13 -0.21 -12.72 20.57
C GLN A 13 -1.16 -11.56 20.86
N LYS A 14 -1.91 -11.65 21.97
CA LYS A 14 -2.88 -10.61 22.36
C LYS A 14 -2.29 -9.20 22.33
N PHE A 15 -1.09 -8.99 22.83
CA PHE A 15 -0.40 -7.72 22.78
C PHE A 15 -0.27 -7.14 21.37
N LEU A 16 0.01 -7.99 20.36
CA LEU A 16 0.12 -7.55 18.97
C LEU A 16 -1.25 -7.23 18.40
N CYS A 17 -2.27 -8.03 18.69
CA CYS A 17 -3.65 -7.75 18.28
C CYS A 17 -4.15 -6.43 18.85
N ASP A 18 -3.92 -6.19 20.15
CA ASP A 18 -4.28 -4.94 20.81
C ASP A 18 -3.58 -3.72 20.17
N LYS A 19 -2.28 -3.86 19.85
CA LYS A 19 -1.51 -2.82 19.17
C LYS A 19 -2.00 -2.52 17.74
N ARG A 20 -2.61 -3.50 17.07
CA ARG A 20 -3.18 -3.36 15.72
C ARG A 20 -4.67 -3.02 15.74
N PHE A 21 -5.30 -2.96 16.91
CA PHE A 21 -6.74 -2.74 17.06
C PHE A 21 -7.56 -3.78 16.27
N VAL A 22 -7.20 -5.06 16.43
CA VAL A 22 -7.86 -6.19 15.77
C VAL A 22 -8.18 -7.28 16.78
N GLU A 23 -9.19 -8.11 16.47
CA GLU A 23 -9.55 -9.25 17.32
C GLU A 23 -8.48 -10.35 17.25
N ASP A 24 -7.99 -10.64 16.04
CA ASP A 24 -6.96 -11.66 15.80
C ASP A 24 -6.13 -11.31 14.58
N LEU A 25 -4.92 -11.88 14.47
CA LEU A 25 -4.09 -11.77 13.30
C LEU A 25 -3.15 -12.97 13.13
N LEU A 26 -2.83 -13.25 11.89
CA LEU A 26 -1.75 -14.13 11.49
C LEU A 26 -0.66 -13.30 10.83
N TYR A 27 0.60 -13.70 11.00
CA TYR A 27 1.68 -13.06 10.27
C TYR A 27 2.66 -14.11 9.71
N PHE A 28 3.27 -13.75 8.61
CA PHE A 28 4.25 -14.56 7.88
C PHE A 28 5.18 -13.66 7.09
N LYS A 29 6.16 -14.23 6.43
CA LYS A 29 7.06 -13.49 5.54
C LYS A 29 6.78 -13.86 4.09
N ASP A 30 6.86 -12.84 3.22
CA ASP A 30 6.92 -13.05 1.78
C ASP A 30 8.31 -13.56 1.34
N PRO A 31 8.51 -13.93 0.06
CA PRO A 31 9.80 -14.42 -0.43
C PRO A 31 10.99 -13.45 -0.28
N ALA A 32 10.73 -12.15 -0.19
CA ALA A 32 11.75 -11.13 0.04
C ALA A 32 12.00 -10.85 1.54
N GLY A 33 11.26 -11.51 2.44
CA GLY A 33 11.37 -11.36 3.88
C GLY A 33 10.52 -10.25 4.49
N ASN A 34 9.67 -9.57 3.72
CA ASN A 34 8.72 -8.59 4.25
C ASN A 34 7.68 -9.30 5.13
N GLN A 35 7.35 -8.72 6.28
CA GLN A 35 6.30 -9.24 7.14
C GLN A 35 4.92 -8.82 6.62
N ILE A 36 4.08 -9.82 6.41
CA ILE A 36 2.67 -9.64 6.03
C ILE A 36 1.80 -10.03 7.23
N GLU A 37 0.79 -9.20 7.51
CA GLU A 37 -0.18 -9.45 8.57
C GLU A 37 -1.57 -9.62 7.94
N LEU A 38 -2.21 -10.76 8.20
CA LEU A 38 -3.62 -10.99 7.88
C LEU A 38 -4.43 -10.75 9.14
N ILE A 39 -5.24 -9.71 9.13
CA ILE A 39 -6.02 -9.29 10.29
C ILE A 39 -7.47 -9.81 10.20
N PHE A 40 -8.04 -10.10 11.37
CA PHE A 40 -9.43 -10.46 11.50
C PHE A 40 -10.16 -9.47 12.41
N ASN A 41 -11.36 -9.06 11.98
CA ASN A 41 -12.28 -8.20 12.71
C ASN A 41 -11.60 -6.95 13.33
N PRO A 42 -11.17 -5.97 12.49
CA PRO A 42 -10.60 -4.72 12.98
C PRO A 42 -11.64 -3.95 13.80
N PHE A 43 -11.20 -3.39 14.92
CA PHE A 43 -12.06 -2.58 15.77
C PHE A 43 -12.52 -1.34 15.01
N LYS A 44 -13.82 -1.07 15.14
CA LYS A 44 -14.44 0.11 14.57
C LYS A 44 -14.69 1.11 15.70
N THR A 45 -14.57 2.39 15.37
CA THR A 45 -14.98 3.48 16.24
C THR A 45 -16.08 4.28 15.54
N ASP A 46 -16.98 4.85 16.31
CA ASP A 46 -17.96 5.81 15.84
C ASP A 46 -17.41 7.25 15.90
N GLU A 47 -16.19 7.43 16.37
CA GLU A 47 -15.52 8.73 16.38
C GLU A 47 -15.25 9.21 14.96
N GLU A 48 -15.68 10.42 14.67
CA GLU A 48 -15.40 11.08 13.40
C GLU A 48 -13.91 11.39 13.24
N PHE A 49 -13.37 11.10 12.07
CA PHE A 49 -11.99 11.49 11.74
C PHE A 49 -11.83 13.01 11.74
N LYS A 50 -10.92 13.51 12.56
CA LYS A 50 -10.60 14.95 12.67
C LYS A 50 -9.22 15.21 12.07
N PRO A 51 -9.16 15.71 10.83
CA PRO A 51 -7.86 16.03 10.21
C PRO A 51 -7.19 17.21 10.91
N GLY A 52 -5.85 17.24 10.87
CA GLY A 52 -5.06 18.33 11.44
C GLY A 52 -5.19 19.66 10.69
N ARG A 53 -5.74 19.66 9.48
CA ARG A 53 -6.14 20.85 8.69
C ARG A 53 -7.46 20.58 7.99
N ALA A 54 -8.13 21.61 7.50
CA ALA A 54 -9.34 21.44 6.72
C ALA A 54 -9.01 20.73 5.40
N ILE A 55 -9.59 19.54 5.20
CA ILE A 55 -9.52 18.74 3.98
C ILE A 55 -10.89 18.09 3.73
N SER A 56 -11.16 17.68 2.50
CA SER A 56 -12.37 16.95 2.14
C SER A 56 -12.44 15.52 2.69
N GLY A 57 -11.36 15.05 3.29
CA GLY A 57 -11.20 13.66 3.76
C GLY A 57 -10.55 12.76 2.72
N PHE A 58 -10.49 11.48 3.06
CA PHE A 58 -9.84 10.46 2.24
C PHE A 58 -10.86 9.49 1.63
N LYS A 59 -10.58 9.05 0.41
CA LYS A 59 -11.35 8.00 -0.25
C LYS A 59 -10.94 6.64 0.32
N THR A 60 -11.79 6.09 1.14
CA THR A 60 -11.59 4.83 1.89
C THR A 60 -12.75 3.85 1.67
N GLY A 61 -13.19 3.12 2.69
CA GLY A 61 -14.29 2.17 2.61
C GLY A 61 -13.95 0.97 1.73
N ILE A 62 -14.75 0.73 0.69
CA ILE A 62 -14.54 -0.39 -0.26
C ILE A 62 -13.22 -0.28 -1.04
N CYS A 63 -12.65 0.91 -1.12
CA CYS A 63 -11.34 1.15 -1.74
C CYS A 63 -10.16 0.90 -0.79
N GLY A 64 -10.38 0.58 0.48
CA GLY A 64 -9.32 0.45 1.48
C GLY A 64 -8.61 1.78 1.77
N LEU A 65 -7.44 1.72 2.42
CA LEU A 65 -6.68 2.92 2.81
C LEU A 65 -6.11 3.68 1.61
N GLY A 66 -5.59 2.96 0.65
CA GLY A 66 -4.87 3.47 -0.51
C GLY A 66 -4.08 2.34 -1.14
N HIS A 67 -2.81 2.57 -1.48
CA HIS A 67 -1.91 1.49 -1.88
C HIS A 67 -0.56 1.53 -1.15
N ALA A 68 0.11 0.39 -1.12
CA ALA A 68 1.49 0.25 -0.68
C ALA A 68 2.35 -0.33 -1.81
N VAL A 69 3.61 0.11 -1.88
CA VAL A 69 4.57 -0.37 -2.87
C VAL A 69 5.82 -0.89 -2.17
N LEU A 70 6.30 -2.03 -2.60
CA LEU A 70 7.55 -2.62 -2.12
C LEU A 70 8.61 -2.62 -3.21
N HIS A 71 9.83 -2.32 -2.79
CA HIS A 71 11.03 -2.62 -3.56
C HIS A 71 11.33 -4.12 -3.54
N THR A 72 11.87 -4.63 -4.64
CA THR A 72 12.45 -5.97 -4.68
C THR A 72 13.70 -6.00 -5.55
N ASP A 73 14.58 -6.96 -5.28
CA ASP A 73 15.72 -7.32 -6.10
C ASP A 73 15.38 -8.40 -7.14
N ASN A 74 14.28 -9.15 -6.92
CA ASN A 74 13.76 -10.15 -7.83
C ASN A 74 12.23 -10.21 -7.74
N ILE A 75 11.55 -9.72 -8.77
CA ILE A 75 10.09 -9.57 -8.75
C ILE A 75 9.34 -10.90 -8.96
N GLU A 76 9.90 -11.85 -9.68
CA GLU A 76 9.19 -13.08 -10.10
C GLU A 76 8.66 -13.95 -8.94
N PRO A 77 9.46 -14.25 -7.88
CA PRO A 77 8.95 -15.01 -6.74
C PRO A 77 7.82 -14.29 -6.01
N LEU A 78 7.91 -12.97 -5.92
CA LEU A 78 6.89 -12.15 -5.27
C LEU A 78 5.59 -12.10 -6.08
N VAL A 79 5.67 -11.93 -7.41
CA VAL A 79 4.49 -11.97 -8.29
C VAL A 79 3.75 -13.29 -8.13
N LYS A 80 4.45 -14.42 -8.14
CA LYS A 80 3.85 -15.74 -7.90
C LYS A 80 3.21 -15.82 -6.52
N PHE A 81 3.91 -15.35 -5.49
CA PHE A 81 3.44 -15.38 -4.12
C PHE A 81 2.14 -14.59 -3.94
N TYR A 82 2.11 -13.33 -4.37
CA TYR A 82 0.94 -12.48 -4.21
C TYR A 82 -0.22 -12.89 -5.13
N ARG A 83 0.05 -13.22 -6.39
CA ARG A 83 -0.98 -13.62 -7.35
C ARG A 83 -1.51 -15.03 -7.09
N ASP A 84 -0.61 -16.02 -7.05
CA ASP A 84 -1.00 -17.43 -7.11
C ASP A 84 -1.33 -17.99 -5.73
N LEU A 85 -0.67 -17.51 -4.67
CA LEU A 85 -0.87 -17.99 -3.31
C LEU A 85 -1.85 -17.12 -2.51
N LEU A 86 -1.70 -15.80 -2.55
CA LEU A 86 -2.58 -14.88 -1.82
C LEU A 86 -3.81 -14.44 -2.61
N GLY A 87 -3.90 -14.74 -3.91
CA GLY A 87 -5.08 -14.47 -4.74
C GLY A 87 -5.22 -13.01 -5.17
N PHE A 88 -4.15 -12.23 -5.14
CA PHE A 88 -4.15 -10.86 -5.65
C PHE A 88 -4.32 -10.87 -7.17
N LYS A 89 -5.12 -9.96 -7.70
CA LYS A 89 -5.34 -9.84 -9.14
C LYS A 89 -4.39 -8.80 -9.72
N VAL A 90 -3.75 -9.13 -10.85
CA VAL A 90 -2.91 -8.18 -11.58
C VAL A 90 -3.79 -7.21 -12.34
N SER A 91 -3.58 -5.92 -12.14
CA SER A 91 -4.26 -4.84 -12.88
C SER A 91 -3.44 -4.37 -14.06
N ASP A 92 -2.12 -4.26 -13.87
CA ASP A 92 -1.21 -3.73 -14.86
C ASP A 92 0.23 -4.17 -14.56
N PHE A 93 1.12 -4.11 -15.56
CA PHE A 93 2.53 -4.40 -15.40
C PHE A 93 3.37 -3.68 -16.45
N SER A 94 4.67 -3.52 -16.15
CA SER A 94 5.68 -3.04 -17.11
C SER A 94 6.94 -3.90 -16.99
N PHE A 95 7.63 -4.09 -18.10
CA PHE A 95 8.95 -4.73 -18.12
C PHE A 95 10.07 -3.74 -18.44
N GLU A 96 9.75 -2.63 -19.09
CA GLU A 96 10.69 -1.60 -19.47
C GLU A 96 10.11 -0.19 -19.19
N PRO A 97 10.92 0.79 -18.76
CA PRO A 97 12.35 0.70 -18.40
C PRO A 97 12.60 0.07 -17.03
N ILE A 98 11.56 -0.14 -16.22
CA ILE A 98 11.59 -0.75 -14.89
C ILE A 98 10.50 -1.82 -14.82
N ARG A 99 10.83 -2.95 -14.19
CA ARG A 99 9.85 -4.01 -13.95
C ARG A 99 8.93 -3.62 -12.80
N LEU A 100 7.65 -3.54 -13.10
CA LEU A 100 6.57 -3.17 -12.19
C LEU A 100 5.43 -4.17 -12.30
N HIS A 101 4.77 -4.47 -11.18
CA HIS A 101 3.49 -5.17 -11.17
C HIS A 101 2.55 -4.48 -10.20
N PHE A 102 1.34 -4.21 -10.67
CA PHE A 102 0.26 -3.58 -9.93
C PHE A 102 -0.83 -4.62 -9.63
N PHE A 103 -1.25 -4.69 -8.36
CA PHE A 103 -2.24 -5.67 -7.91
C PHE A 103 -3.39 -4.99 -7.19
N HIS A 104 -4.58 -5.58 -7.32
CA HIS A 104 -5.75 -5.17 -6.56
C HIS A 104 -6.36 -6.33 -5.77
N VAL A 105 -6.93 -6.01 -4.63
CA VAL A 105 -7.76 -6.87 -3.79
C VAL A 105 -9.12 -6.21 -3.49
N ASN A 106 -9.35 -5.02 -4.06
CA ASN A 106 -10.55 -4.21 -3.93
C ASN A 106 -10.82 -3.46 -5.25
N GLU A 107 -11.69 -2.45 -5.24
CA GLU A 107 -12.08 -1.70 -6.46
C GLU A 107 -11.03 -0.71 -6.97
N ARG A 108 -9.93 -0.46 -6.23
CA ARG A 108 -8.84 0.38 -6.74
C ARG A 108 -8.18 -0.26 -7.95
N HIS A 109 -7.64 0.56 -8.86
CA HIS A 109 -6.75 0.08 -9.90
C HIS A 109 -5.63 -0.79 -9.29
N HIS A 110 -5.03 -0.32 -8.20
CA HIS A 110 -4.13 -1.13 -7.40
C HIS A 110 -4.17 -0.71 -5.93
N SER A 111 -4.09 -1.68 -5.05
CA SER A 111 -3.91 -1.52 -3.61
C SER A 111 -2.52 -1.97 -3.15
N PHE A 112 -1.79 -2.63 -4.05
CA PHE A 112 -0.43 -3.10 -3.82
C PHE A 112 0.36 -3.08 -5.12
N ALA A 113 1.67 -2.78 -5.05
CA ALA A 113 2.56 -2.89 -6.19
C ALA A 113 3.97 -3.34 -5.78
N LEU A 114 4.67 -3.91 -6.75
CA LEU A 114 6.07 -4.33 -6.65
C LEU A 114 6.88 -3.57 -7.70
N VAL A 115 8.05 -3.07 -7.30
CA VAL A 115 9.01 -2.43 -8.20
C VAL A 115 10.39 -3.08 -8.04
N GLU A 116 10.96 -3.57 -9.15
CA GLU A 116 12.28 -4.18 -9.15
C GLU A 116 13.35 -3.10 -9.29
N THR A 117 14.00 -2.78 -8.18
CA THR A 117 15.02 -1.71 -8.09
C THR A 117 16.37 -2.22 -7.62
N GLY A 118 16.50 -3.53 -7.37
CA GLY A 118 17.68 -4.10 -6.73
C GLY A 118 17.78 -3.88 -5.22
N LYS A 119 16.75 -3.26 -4.61
CA LYS A 119 16.61 -3.09 -3.15
C LYS A 119 15.46 -3.94 -2.65
N VAL A 120 15.43 -4.21 -1.36
CA VAL A 120 14.31 -4.91 -0.70
C VAL A 120 13.74 -4.01 0.40
N GLY A 121 12.42 -3.96 0.51
CA GLY A 121 11.71 -3.27 1.58
C GLY A 121 10.60 -2.35 1.11
N PHE A 122 10.18 -1.47 1.99
CA PHE A 122 9.10 -0.53 1.74
C PHE A 122 9.55 0.62 0.83
N HIS A 123 8.77 0.90 -0.22
CA HIS A 123 9.00 2.03 -1.13
C HIS A 123 8.18 3.24 -0.70
N HIS A 124 6.87 3.14 -0.77
CA HIS A 124 5.93 4.19 -0.35
C HIS A 124 4.53 3.63 -0.07
N PHE A 125 3.71 4.45 0.55
CA PHE A 125 2.26 4.27 0.55
C PHE A 125 1.59 5.52 -0.03
N MET A 126 0.39 5.35 -0.55
CA MET A 126 -0.44 6.42 -1.10
C MET A 126 -1.76 6.48 -0.35
N VAL A 127 -2.24 7.69 -0.11
CA VAL A 127 -3.62 7.99 0.31
C VAL A 127 -4.29 8.88 -0.73
N GLU A 128 -5.57 8.65 -0.98
CA GLU A 128 -6.34 9.41 -1.96
C GLU A 128 -7.27 10.38 -1.24
N TYR A 129 -7.15 11.68 -1.54
CA TYR A 129 -8.09 12.69 -1.11
C TYR A 129 -9.38 12.63 -1.93
N ASN A 130 -10.48 13.11 -1.36
CA ASN A 130 -11.75 13.20 -2.09
C ASN A 130 -11.72 14.28 -3.18
N ASN A 131 -10.91 15.33 -3.03
CA ASN A 131 -10.82 16.45 -3.97
C ASN A 131 -9.37 16.71 -4.41
N LEU A 132 -9.19 17.06 -5.68
CA LEU A 132 -7.91 17.48 -6.24
C LEU A 132 -7.36 18.75 -5.57
N ASP A 133 -8.24 19.62 -5.09
CA ASP A 133 -7.85 20.83 -4.35
C ASP A 133 -7.01 20.50 -3.11
N ASP A 134 -7.36 19.44 -2.37
CA ASP A 134 -6.58 19.01 -1.21
C ASP A 134 -5.17 18.50 -1.59
N VAL A 135 -5.05 17.88 -2.77
CA VAL A 135 -3.74 17.47 -3.32
C VAL A 135 -2.91 18.71 -3.65
N GLY A 136 -3.52 19.72 -4.29
CA GLY A 136 -2.88 21.00 -4.61
C GLY A 136 -2.41 21.73 -3.36
N GLN A 137 -3.28 21.88 -2.37
CA GLN A 137 -2.93 22.50 -1.09
C GLN A 137 -1.79 21.74 -0.37
N GLY A 138 -1.84 20.41 -0.36
CA GLY A 138 -0.76 19.60 0.22
C GLY A 138 0.57 19.81 -0.49
N TYR A 139 0.55 19.87 -1.82
CA TYR A 139 1.74 20.16 -2.62
C TYR A 139 2.28 21.56 -2.34
N ASP A 140 1.44 22.59 -2.31
CA ASP A 140 1.83 23.96 -2.00
C ASP A 140 2.48 24.10 -0.63
N LEU A 141 1.93 23.45 0.39
CA LEU A 141 2.51 23.46 1.74
C LEU A 141 3.93 22.90 1.76
N LEU A 142 4.18 21.79 1.03
CA LEU A 142 5.49 21.17 1.00
C LEU A 142 6.53 21.92 0.15
N GLN A 143 6.11 22.80 -0.76
CA GLN A 143 7.03 23.65 -1.50
C GLN A 143 7.77 24.67 -0.62
N PHE A 144 7.22 24.99 0.55
CA PHE A 144 7.87 25.89 1.52
C PHE A 144 8.87 25.15 2.43
N GLU A 145 8.98 23.84 2.31
CA GLU A 145 9.90 23.02 3.09
C GLU A 145 11.01 22.47 2.20
N ASP A 146 12.27 22.67 2.60
CA ASP A 146 13.41 22.20 1.85
C ASP A 146 13.44 20.67 1.71
N ASN A 147 13.65 20.19 0.49
CA ASN A 147 13.85 18.78 0.15
C ASN A 147 12.71 17.82 0.57
N LYS A 148 11.49 18.31 0.71
CA LYS A 148 10.33 17.46 1.08
C LYS A 148 9.63 16.85 -0.12
N ILE A 149 9.72 17.45 -1.29
CA ILE A 149 9.11 16.92 -2.51
C ILE A 149 10.08 15.93 -3.19
N ALA A 150 9.68 14.66 -3.27
CA ALA A 150 10.41 13.62 -3.98
C ALA A 150 10.12 13.65 -5.49
N TYR A 151 8.83 13.76 -5.86
CA TYR A 151 8.36 13.95 -7.24
C TYR A 151 7.28 15.01 -7.27
N THR A 152 7.37 15.89 -8.25
CA THR A 152 6.42 17.01 -8.45
C THR A 152 5.03 16.51 -8.83
N LEU A 153 4.06 17.41 -8.78
CA LEU A 153 2.69 17.13 -9.20
C LEU A 153 2.64 16.61 -10.64
N GLY A 154 2.01 15.48 -10.83
CA GLY A 154 1.86 14.85 -12.13
C GLY A 154 0.66 13.91 -12.18
N ARG A 155 0.33 13.45 -13.40
CA ARG A 155 -0.76 12.49 -13.64
C ARG A 155 -0.20 11.18 -14.14
N HIS A 156 -0.50 10.09 -13.45
CA HIS A 156 -0.11 8.76 -13.85
C HIS A 156 -0.84 8.32 -15.12
N THR A 157 -0.15 7.61 -15.99
CA THR A 157 -0.72 7.18 -17.28
C THR A 157 -1.53 5.89 -17.17
N ASN A 158 -1.26 5.07 -16.15
CA ASN A 158 -1.89 3.76 -15.98
C ASN A 158 -3.22 3.81 -15.19
N ASP A 159 -3.29 4.58 -14.10
CA ASP A 159 -4.46 4.70 -13.24
C ASP A 159 -5.10 6.09 -13.25
N TYR A 160 -4.50 7.02 -13.99
CA TYR A 160 -4.94 8.42 -14.17
C TYR A 160 -4.99 9.26 -12.89
N MET A 161 -4.39 8.79 -11.81
CA MET A 161 -4.30 9.54 -10.56
C MET A 161 -3.38 10.75 -10.72
N THR A 162 -3.83 11.90 -10.22
CA THR A 162 -2.98 13.08 -10.06
C THR A 162 -2.39 13.06 -8.66
N SER A 163 -1.07 13.05 -8.56
CA SER A 163 -0.36 12.91 -7.29
C SER A 163 0.96 13.66 -7.29
N PHE A 164 1.53 13.82 -6.12
CA PHE A 164 2.93 14.15 -5.90
C PHE A 164 3.49 13.20 -4.84
N TYR A 165 4.82 13.14 -4.70
CA TYR A 165 5.47 12.32 -3.70
C TYR A 165 6.30 13.19 -2.76
N SER A 166 6.28 12.82 -1.48
CA SER A 166 7.05 13.50 -0.43
C SER A 166 7.83 12.51 0.43
N TYR A 167 8.89 13.01 1.05
CA TYR A 167 9.67 12.29 2.06
C TYR A 167 9.04 12.42 3.45
#